data_9d1f11b82c5a90cd54dd2e5f0cb63713
#
_entry.id   9d1f11b82c5a90cd54dd2e5f0cb63713
#
_cell.length_a   1.000
_cell.length_b   1.000
_cell.length_c   1.000
_cell.angle_alpha   90.00
_cell.angle_beta   90.00
_cell.angle_gamma   90.00
#
_symmetry.space_group_name_H-M   'P 1'
#
loop_
_entity.id
_entity.type
_entity.pdbx_description
1 polymer ?
#
loop_
_entity_poly.entity_id
_entity_poly.type
_entity_poly.pdbx_seq_one_letter_code
_entity_poly.pdbx_strand_id
1 'polypeptide(L)'
;MKVKELIKQLEALDPDEVIVCDLWTKTDIESVADDMEITLTDGMIADVLFYIDRSHDCEYGITWDSVRNAIELVKNDSLTK
;
A
#
# COMPACT_ATOMS: atom_id res chain seq x y z
N MET A 1 -8.16 -0.27 1.54
CA MET A 1 -9.32 0.08 0.68
C MET A 1 -9.34 -0.85 -0.53
N LYS A 2 -10.50 -1.33 -0.90
CA LYS A 2 -10.65 -2.14 -2.10
C LYS A 2 -10.94 -1.26 -3.31
N VAL A 3 -10.57 -1.77 -4.51
CA VAL A 3 -10.80 -1.03 -5.76
C VAL A 3 -12.26 -0.60 -5.91
N LYS A 4 -13.21 -1.47 -5.61
CA LYS A 4 -14.64 -1.17 -5.71
C LYS A 4 -15.08 -0.02 -4.81
N GLU A 5 -14.44 0.13 -3.66
CA GLU A 5 -14.73 1.24 -2.73
C GLU A 5 -14.24 2.56 -3.29
N LEU A 6 -13.06 2.56 -3.90
CA LEU A 6 -12.50 3.75 -4.53
C LEU A 6 -13.34 4.18 -5.74
N ILE A 7 -13.75 3.23 -6.56
CA ILE A 7 -14.62 3.53 -7.72
C ILE A 7 -15.89 4.23 -7.25
N LYS A 8 -16.50 3.75 -6.18
CA LYS A 8 -17.72 4.33 -5.63
C LYS A 8 -17.51 5.76 -5.17
N GLN A 9 -16.38 6.04 -4.52
CA GLN A 9 -16.03 7.39 -4.10
C GLN A 9 -15.82 8.32 -5.29
N LEU A 10 -15.16 7.83 -6.34
CA LEU A 10 -14.89 8.61 -7.55
C LEU A 10 -16.17 8.94 -8.31
N GLU A 11 -17.15 8.03 -8.32
CA GLU A 11 -18.44 8.26 -8.98
C GLU A 11 -19.21 9.43 -8.37
N ALA A 12 -18.97 9.76 -7.11
CA ALA A 12 -19.62 10.88 -6.43
C ALA A 12 -19.03 12.24 -6.83
N LEU A 13 -17.90 12.24 -7.54
CA LEU A 13 -17.21 13.46 -7.97
C LEU A 13 -17.52 13.79 -9.43
N ASP A 14 -17.34 15.08 -9.80
CA ASP A 14 -17.44 15.51 -11.18
C ASP A 14 -16.31 14.88 -11.99
N PRO A 15 -16.59 14.25 -13.15
CA PRO A 15 -15.55 13.64 -13.97
C PRO A 15 -14.45 14.61 -14.43
N ASP A 16 -14.75 15.89 -14.52
CA ASP A 16 -13.79 16.91 -14.95
C ASP A 16 -13.05 17.56 -13.78
N GLU A 17 -13.38 17.18 -12.55
CA GLU A 17 -12.72 17.73 -11.36
C GLU A 17 -11.29 17.24 -11.28
N VAL A 18 -10.36 18.15 -10.97
CA VAL A 18 -8.95 17.83 -10.77
C VAL A 18 -8.74 17.38 -9.34
N ILE A 19 -8.16 16.19 -9.16
CA ILE A 19 -7.87 15.63 -7.84
C ILE A 19 -6.42 15.19 -7.77
N VAL A 20 -5.93 15.00 -6.54
CA VAL A 20 -4.62 14.38 -6.28
C VAL A 20 -4.88 13.05 -5.58
N CYS A 21 -4.27 12.00 -6.08
CA CYS A 21 -4.45 10.65 -5.55
C CYS A 21 -3.11 9.98 -5.37
N ASP A 22 -2.92 9.36 -4.19
CA ASP A 22 -1.73 8.58 -3.86
C ASP A 22 -2.14 7.11 -3.88
N LEU A 23 -1.81 6.40 -4.96
CA LEU A 23 -2.26 5.03 -5.20
C LEU A 23 -1.10 4.05 -5.08
N TRP A 24 -1.22 3.11 -4.14
CA TRP A 24 -0.26 2.04 -3.93
C TRP A 24 -0.91 0.70 -4.21
N THR A 25 -0.30 -0.09 -5.09
CA THR A 25 -0.85 -1.37 -5.53
C THR A 25 0.13 -2.50 -5.23
N LYS A 26 -0.31 -3.73 -5.47
CA LYS A 26 0.51 -4.93 -5.35
C LYS A 26 1.83 -4.79 -6.13
N THR A 27 1.77 -4.25 -7.36
CA THR A 27 2.95 -4.06 -8.20
C THR A 27 3.97 -3.13 -7.55
N ASP A 28 3.51 -2.07 -6.89
CA ASP A 28 4.39 -1.15 -6.17
C ASP A 28 5.10 -1.86 -5.02
N ILE A 29 4.39 -2.68 -4.28
CA ILE A 29 4.97 -3.42 -3.16
C ILE A 29 6.01 -4.42 -3.65
N GLU A 30 5.72 -5.13 -4.74
CA GLU A 30 6.68 -6.07 -5.35
C GLU A 30 7.96 -5.36 -5.79
N SER A 31 7.81 -4.19 -6.40
CA SER A 31 8.94 -3.40 -6.87
C SER A 31 9.86 -2.96 -5.71
N VAL A 32 9.27 -2.49 -4.61
CA VAL A 32 10.04 -2.08 -3.43
C VAL A 32 10.72 -3.29 -2.79
N ALA A 33 10.01 -4.42 -2.68
CA ALA A 33 10.58 -5.65 -2.12
C ALA A 33 11.77 -6.14 -2.95
N ASP A 34 11.69 -6.05 -4.28
CA ASP A 34 12.79 -6.40 -5.16
C ASP A 34 14.02 -5.52 -4.91
N ASP A 35 13.81 -4.22 -4.72
CA ASP A 35 14.89 -3.30 -4.38
C ASP A 35 15.55 -3.65 -3.04
N MET A 36 14.79 -4.18 -2.10
CA MET A 36 15.28 -4.61 -0.80
C MET A 36 15.82 -6.04 -0.81
N GLU A 37 15.77 -6.72 -1.96
CA GLU A 37 16.18 -8.12 -2.11
C GLU A 37 15.35 -9.05 -1.20
N ILE A 38 14.08 -8.75 -1.03
CA ILE A 38 13.14 -9.52 -0.21
C ILE A 38 12.09 -10.16 -1.13
N THR A 39 11.84 -11.46 -0.93
CA THR A 39 10.76 -12.16 -1.63
C THR A 39 9.53 -12.22 -0.74
N LEU A 40 8.41 -11.75 -1.27
CA LEU A 40 7.13 -11.75 -0.56
C LEU A 40 6.15 -12.72 -1.24
N THR A 41 5.39 -13.45 -0.43
CA THR A 41 4.26 -14.23 -0.92
C THR A 41 3.07 -13.29 -1.18
N ASP A 42 2.08 -13.75 -1.93
CA ASP A 42 0.86 -12.95 -2.18
C ASP A 42 0.16 -12.57 -0.86
N GLY A 43 0.12 -13.48 0.10
CA GLY A 43 -0.45 -13.19 1.41
C GLY A 43 0.32 -12.10 2.16
N MET A 44 1.65 -12.13 2.08
CA MET A 44 2.48 -11.11 2.70
C MET A 44 2.29 -9.74 2.03
N ILE A 45 2.15 -9.71 0.71
CA ILE A 45 1.88 -8.47 -0.02
C ILE A 45 0.54 -7.88 0.43
N ALA A 46 -0.48 -8.71 0.57
CA ALA A 46 -1.78 -8.27 1.09
C ALA A 46 -1.65 -7.69 2.51
N ASP A 47 -0.85 -8.33 3.36
CA ASP A 47 -0.60 -7.85 4.72
C ASP A 47 0.12 -6.51 4.72
N VAL A 48 1.09 -6.31 3.82
CA VAL A 48 1.80 -5.03 3.68
C VAL A 48 0.82 -3.92 3.29
N LEU A 49 -0.01 -4.17 2.29
CA LEU A 49 -1.00 -3.18 1.84
C LEU A 49 -2.01 -2.87 2.95
N PHE A 50 -2.46 -3.88 3.67
CA PHE A 50 -3.37 -3.70 4.79
C PHE A 50 -2.74 -2.84 5.90
N TYR A 51 -1.48 -3.12 6.21
CA TYR A 51 -0.74 -2.36 7.22
C TYR A 51 -0.61 -0.88 6.81
N ILE A 52 -0.26 -0.63 5.55
CA ILE A 52 -0.12 0.74 5.04
C ILE A 52 -1.46 1.46 5.11
N ASP A 53 -2.54 0.81 4.70
CA ASP A 53 -3.88 1.39 4.72
C ASP A 53 -4.30 1.80 6.12
N ARG A 54 -4.00 0.96 7.12
CA ARG A 54 -4.34 1.25 8.52
C ARG A 54 -3.45 2.32 9.15
N SER A 55 -2.21 2.42 8.72
CA SER A 55 -1.21 3.32 9.29
C SER A 55 -1.14 4.65 8.55
N HIS A 56 -1.92 4.82 7.49
CA HIS A 56 -1.89 6.02 6.66
C HIS A 56 -2.24 7.26 7.49
N ASP A 57 -1.34 8.24 7.45
CA ASP A 57 -1.54 9.53 8.10
C ASP A 57 -1.82 10.57 7.02
N CYS A 58 -2.99 11.19 7.08
CA CYS A 58 -3.42 12.17 6.08
C CYS A 58 -2.49 13.38 5.98
N GLU A 59 -1.74 13.70 7.05
CA GLU A 59 -0.81 14.84 7.05
C GLU A 59 0.48 14.54 6.30
N TYR A 60 0.96 13.29 6.38
CA TYR A 60 2.28 12.92 5.86
C TYR A 60 2.20 12.09 4.58
N GLY A 61 1.06 11.47 4.32
CA GLY A 61 0.89 10.59 3.17
C GLY A 61 1.68 9.30 3.27
N ILE A 62 1.73 8.56 2.17
CA ILE A 62 2.49 7.32 2.07
C ILE A 62 3.77 7.60 1.28
N THR A 63 4.93 7.25 1.85
CA THR A 63 6.23 7.44 1.21
C THR A 63 6.87 6.09 0.94
N TRP A 64 7.94 6.09 0.13
CA TRP A 64 8.73 4.88 -0.11
C TRP A 64 9.28 4.30 1.19
N ASP A 65 9.67 5.16 2.14
CA ASP A 65 10.15 4.72 3.45
C ASP A 65 9.05 4.04 4.25
N SER A 66 7.82 4.55 4.19
CA SER A 66 6.66 3.92 4.83
C SER A 66 6.43 2.51 4.29
N VAL A 67 6.55 2.35 2.98
CA VAL A 67 6.38 1.06 2.32
C VAL A 67 7.49 0.09 2.74
N ARG A 68 8.74 0.55 2.76
CA ARG A 68 9.87 -0.27 3.19
C ARG A 68 9.70 -0.75 4.62
N ASN A 69 9.29 0.14 5.52
CA ASN A 69 9.05 -0.21 6.92
C ASN A 69 7.94 -1.24 7.06
N ALA A 70 6.87 -1.11 6.29
CA ALA A 70 5.77 -2.07 6.31
C ALA A 70 6.23 -3.45 5.83
N ILE A 71 7.05 -3.50 4.78
CA ILE A 71 7.61 -4.75 4.25
C ILE A 71 8.47 -5.43 5.31
N GLU A 72 9.35 -4.67 5.98
CA GLU A 72 10.21 -5.22 7.03
C GLU A 72 9.40 -5.77 8.20
N LEU A 73 8.37 -5.06 8.62
CA LEU A 73 7.51 -5.51 9.72
C LEU A 73 6.79 -6.82 9.38
N VAL A 74 6.25 -6.91 8.18
CA VAL A 74 5.55 -8.12 7.74
C VAL A 74 6.53 -9.28 7.61
N LYS A 75 7.71 -9.04 7.05
CA LYS A 75 8.74 -10.07 6.88
C LYS A 75 9.24 -10.57 8.23
N ASN A 76 9.52 -9.67 9.16
CA ASN A 76 9.98 -10.04 10.50
C ASN A 76 8.92 -10.80 11.28
N ASP A 77 7.67 -10.41 11.19
CA ASP A 77 6.56 -11.12 11.81
C ASP A 77 6.43 -12.54 11.25
N SER A 78 6.60 -12.69 9.94
CA SER A 78 6.59 -13.98 9.29
C SER A 78 7.73 -14.88 9.78
N LEU A 79 8.90 -14.29 10.05
CA LEU A 79 10.07 -15.05 10.54
C LEU A 79 9.92 -15.48 11.99
N THR A 80 9.15 -14.75 12.79
CA THR A 80 8.94 -15.08 14.21
C THR A 80 7.83 -16.09 14.44
N LYS A 81 7.09 -16.40 13.42
CA LYS A 81 6.03 -17.40 13.45
C LYS A 81 6.56 -18.74 12.98
#